data_a1292a70dcb28ebf3bb62f025c3cfba8
#
_entry.id   a1292a70dcb28ebf3bb62f025c3cfba8
#
_cell.length_a   1.000
_cell.length_b   1.000
_cell.length_c   1.000
_cell.angle_alpha   90.00
_cell.angle_beta   90.00
_cell.angle_gamma   90.00
#
_symmetry.space_group_name_H-M   'P 1'
#
loop_
_entity.id
_entity.type
_entity.pdbx_description
1 polymer ?
#
loop_
_entity_poly.entity_id
_entity_poly.type
_entity_poly.pdbx_seq_one_letter_code
_entity_poly.pdbx_strand_id
1 'polypeptide(L)'
;MPTTSLTATAPSRTAGLGWWALWPGLAAMALLGSSVAVIDATRTLPAFALQSARYAVAVAAIVVFARIFRARLVLPRLRDLGWVFGGAATGLVGFNLATIVGTAHAEPAFLGAAVGCIPLVLALAAPLAAGRRPSPRLVVGAVVVSVGAIAVTGWGRADPLGVLMGLALVAGEAGLTLFGARALPRMGAWSYSAATCTVAAIAFGVLSAFTEHPEPAVLASPAALGAIAYLGAIATALAFVLWFTGVGRMGAAAAGLCAGTAAPAAALIAAALGAPLPSPGAWLGMAAIALGLVIGFAPRRHTPRRRTRHR
;
A
#
# COMPACT_ATOMS: atom_id res chain seq x y z
N MET A 1 -16.21 14.78 -47.60
CA MET A 1 -15.57 13.66 -46.90
C MET A 1 -15.83 13.84 -45.41
N PRO A 2 -16.61 13.00 -44.72
CA PRO A 2 -16.84 13.14 -43.29
C PRO A 2 -15.73 12.43 -42.52
N THR A 3 -15.05 13.17 -41.65
CA THR A 3 -14.06 12.69 -40.71
C THR A 3 -14.74 11.95 -39.56
N THR A 4 -14.69 10.63 -39.59
CA THR A 4 -15.18 9.75 -38.54
C THR A 4 -14.20 9.81 -37.37
N SER A 5 -14.53 10.54 -36.32
CA SER A 5 -13.80 10.51 -35.02
C SER A 5 -14.10 9.19 -34.31
N LEU A 6 -13.16 8.26 -34.40
CA LEU A 6 -13.15 7.05 -33.55
C LEU A 6 -12.81 7.43 -32.12
N THR A 7 -13.81 7.78 -31.31
CA THR A 7 -13.70 7.77 -29.86
C THR A 7 -13.65 6.32 -29.37
N ALA A 8 -12.43 5.78 -29.24
CA ALA A 8 -12.20 4.50 -28.61
C ALA A 8 -12.55 4.62 -27.12
N THR A 9 -13.78 4.27 -26.76
CA THR A 9 -14.18 4.02 -25.36
C THR A 9 -13.45 2.79 -24.86
N ALA A 10 -12.37 2.99 -24.12
CA ALA A 10 -11.70 1.90 -23.41
C ALA A 10 -12.73 1.21 -22.49
N PRO A 11 -12.91 -0.12 -22.58
CA PRO A 11 -13.89 -0.83 -21.77
C PRO A 11 -13.55 -0.69 -20.29
N SER A 12 -14.56 -0.39 -19.47
CA SER A 12 -14.46 -0.38 -18.03
C SER A 12 -14.12 -1.80 -17.53
N ARG A 13 -12.85 -2.04 -17.19
CA ARG A 13 -12.28 -3.35 -16.80
C ARG A 13 -12.81 -3.96 -15.49
N THR A 14 -13.88 -3.43 -14.91
CA THR A 14 -14.42 -3.92 -13.61
C THR A 14 -15.54 -4.94 -13.73
N ALA A 15 -15.98 -5.30 -14.94
CA ALA A 15 -16.98 -6.34 -15.14
C ALA A 15 -16.28 -7.71 -15.18
N GLY A 16 -16.35 -8.48 -14.07
CA GLY A 16 -15.89 -9.86 -14.02
C GLY A 16 -14.44 -10.06 -13.59
N LEU A 17 -13.90 -9.21 -12.70
CA LEU A 17 -12.63 -9.49 -12.02
C LEU A 17 -12.81 -10.75 -11.16
N GLY A 18 -12.32 -11.89 -11.66
CA GLY A 18 -12.27 -13.13 -10.89
C GLY A 18 -11.39 -12.94 -9.65
N TRP A 19 -11.56 -13.77 -8.64
CA TRP A 19 -10.77 -13.80 -7.39
C TRP A 19 -9.26 -13.78 -7.63
N TRP A 20 -8.82 -14.25 -8.81
CA TRP A 20 -7.42 -14.21 -9.25
C TRP A 20 -6.83 -12.81 -9.44
N ALA A 21 -7.65 -11.77 -9.55
CA ALA A 21 -7.15 -10.41 -9.61
C ALA A 21 -6.82 -9.84 -8.22
N LEU A 22 -7.45 -10.39 -7.16
CA LEU A 22 -7.34 -9.89 -5.78
C LEU A 22 -6.11 -10.40 -5.06
N TRP A 23 -5.69 -11.66 -5.32
CA TRP A 23 -4.66 -12.31 -4.51
C TRP A 23 -3.35 -11.52 -4.37
N PRO A 24 -2.84 -10.78 -5.41
CA PRO A 24 -1.61 -10.04 -5.22
C PRO A 24 -1.76 -8.91 -4.20
N GLY A 25 -2.89 -8.19 -4.25
CA GLY A 25 -3.18 -7.12 -3.28
C GLY A 25 -3.35 -7.67 -1.86
N LEU A 26 -4.07 -8.77 -1.69
CA LEU A 26 -4.25 -9.43 -0.38
C LEU A 26 -2.93 -9.97 0.17
N ALA A 27 -2.14 -10.64 -0.67
CA ALA A 27 -0.83 -11.15 -0.28
C ALA A 27 0.14 -10.03 0.10
N ALA A 28 0.15 -8.92 -0.65
CA ALA A 28 0.93 -7.74 -0.32
C ALA A 28 0.59 -7.20 1.08
N MET A 29 -0.70 -7.12 1.39
CA MET A 29 -1.16 -6.62 2.69
C MET A 29 -0.87 -7.60 3.84
N ALA A 30 -0.94 -8.91 3.59
CA ALA A 30 -0.52 -9.91 4.56
C ALA A 30 0.97 -9.79 4.89
N LEU A 31 1.83 -9.60 3.87
CA LEU A 31 3.25 -9.37 4.07
C LEU A 31 3.52 -8.04 4.79
N LEU A 32 2.78 -6.99 4.48
CA LEU A 32 2.89 -5.72 5.17
C LEU A 32 2.48 -5.86 6.65
N GLY A 33 1.34 -6.52 6.91
CA GLY A 33 0.89 -6.80 8.28
C GLY A 33 1.90 -7.59 9.10
N SER A 34 2.58 -8.57 8.50
CA SER A 34 3.61 -9.37 9.15
C SER A 34 4.85 -8.57 9.58
N SER A 35 5.09 -7.42 8.95
CA SER A 35 6.25 -6.58 9.27
C SER A 35 6.14 -5.87 10.62
N VAL A 36 4.94 -5.72 11.16
CA VAL A 36 4.68 -4.93 12.38
C VAL A 36 5.48 -5.47 13.58
N ALA A 37 5.49 -6.79 13.78
CA ALA A 37 6.23 -7.42 14.86
C ALA A 37 7.75 -7.24 14.73
N VAL A 38 8.28 -7.27 13.49
CA VAL A 38 9.70 -7.08 13.22
C VAL A 38 10.11 -5.62 13.41
N ILE A 39 9.25 -4.68 12.99
CA ILE A 39 9.47 -3.24 13.20
C ILE A 39 9.54 -2.93 14.69
N ASP A 40 8.66 -3.53 15.50
CA ASP A 40 8.69 -3.37 16.96
C ASP A 40 10.02 -3.82 17.57
N ALA A 41 10.54 -4.95 17.14
CA ALA A 41 11.83 -5.48 17.59
C ALA A 41 13.04 -4.61 17.17
N THR A 42 12.87 -3.72 16.20
CA THR A 42 13.94 -2.84 15.67
C THR A 42 13.89 -1.40 16.19
N ARG A 43 13.02 -1.09 17.16
CA ARG A 43 12.81 0.28 17.66
C ARG A 43 14.06 0.94 18.27
N THR A 44 15.02 0.15 18.71
CA THR A 44 16.28 0.63 19.29
C THR A 44 17.35 0.94 18.24
N LEU A 45 17.11 0.58 16.98
CA LEU A 45 18.06 0.84 15.89
C LEU A 45 17.89 2.26 15.35
N PRO A 46 18.97 2.89 14.81
CA PRO A 46 18.88 4.17 14.13
C PRO A 46 17.86 4.10 12.99
N ALA A 47 16.81 4.92 13.08
CA ALA A 47 15.63 4.77 12.24
C ALA A 47 15.92 5.01 10.76
N PHE A 48 16.69 6.04 10.42
CA PHE A 48 17.01 6.37 9.02
C PHE A 48 18.03 5.40 8.42
N ALA A 49 19.03 4.99 9.20
CA ALA A 49 20.00 3.98 8.75
C ALA A 49 19.30 2.63 8.47
N LEU A 50 18.38 2.22 9.36
CA LEU A 50 17.56 1.03 9.17
C LEU A 50 16.71 1.12 7.89
N GLN A 51 16.05 2.26 7.65
CA GLN A 51 15.23 2.45 6.46
C GLN A 51 16.08 2.47 5.18
N SER A 52 17.25 3.12 5.19
CA SER A 52 18.19 3.09 4.07
C SER A 52 18.60 1.66 3.72
N ALA A 53 19.06 0.90 4.72
CA ALA A 53 19.46 -0.50 4.56
C ALA A 53 18.30 -1.38 4.06
N ARG A 54 17.11 -1.24 4.65
CA ARG A 54 15.88 -1.93 4.23
C ARG A 54 15.57 -1.70 2.76
N TYR A 55 15.58 -0.43 2.30
CA TYR A 55 15.27 -0.12 0.90
C TYR A 55 16.38 -0.55 -0.05
N ALA A 56 17.66 -0.49 0.37
CA ALA A 56 18.77 -1.02 -0.41
C ALA A 56 18.65 -2.54 -0.62
N VAL A 57 18.34 -3.30 0.45
CA VAL A 57 18.05 -4.74 0.37
C VAL A 57 16.82 -5.00 -0.50
N ALA A 58 15.78 -4.14 -0.42
CA ALA A 58 14.61 -4.28 -1.27
C ALA A 58 14.96 -4.14 -2.76
N VAL A 59 15.78 -3.17 -3.14
CA VAL A 59 16.25 -3.02 -4.53
C VAL A 59 17.02 -4.26 -4.98
N ALA A 60 17.96 -4.76 -4.18
CA ALA A 60 18.72 -5.97 -4.49
C ALA A 60 17.79 -7.17 -4.66
N ALA A 61 16.83 -7.37 -3.74
CA ALA A 61 15.86 -8.45 -3.79
C ALA A 61 14.95 -8.35 -5.04
N ILE A 62 14.46 -7.14 -5.39
CA ILE A 62 13.66 -6.93 -6.61
C ILE A 62 14.45 -7.33 -7.84
N VAL A 63 15.73 -6.96 -7.93
CA VAL A 63 16.59 -7.32 -9.07
C VAL A 63 16.79 -8.82 -9.16
N VAL A 64 17.06 -9.49 -8.03
CA VAL A 64 17.22 -10.94 -7.96
C VAL A 64 15.91 -11.65 -8.36
N PHE A 65 14.79 -11.27 -7.76
CA PHE A 65 13.50 -11.87 -8.08
C PHE A 65 13.10 -11.62 -9.54
N ALA A 66 13.34 -10.41 -10.06
CA ALA A 66 13.06 -10.11 -11.47
C ALA A 66 13.85 -11.04 -12.41
N ARG A 67 15.11 -11.37 -12.07
CA ARG A 67 15.91 -12.34 -12.85
C ARG A 67 15.35 -13.74 -12.74
N ILE A 68 15.00 -14.21 -11.54
CA ILE A 68 14.41 -15.53 -11.30
C ILE A 68 13.11 -15.70 -12.08
N PHE A 69 12.22 -14.70 -11.99
CA PHE A 69 10.91 -14.71 -12.67
C PHE A 69 10.96 -14.21 -14.12
N ARG A 70 12.16 -13.94 -14.65
CA ARG A 70 12.37 -13.40 -16.01
C ARG A 70 11.55 -12.15 -16.31
N ALA A 71 11.30 -11.33 -15.28
CA ALA A 71 10.60 -10.06 -15.41
C ALA A 71 11.54 -9.00 -16.03
N ARG A 72 10.98 -8.16 -16.91
CA ARG A 72 11.77 -7.09 -17.52
C ARG A 72 11.85 -5.90 -16.57
N LEU A 73 13.06 -5.46 -16.26
CA LEU A 73 13.31 -4.18 -15.59
C LEU A 73 13.56 -3.10 -16.64
N VAL A 74 12.78 -2.03 -16.57
CA VAL A 74 12.87 -0.88 -17.47
C VAL A 74 13.32 0.33 -16.65
N LEU A 75 14.37 1.00 -17.10
CA LEU A 75 14.83 2.23 -16.47
C LEU A 75 13.80 3.36 -16.67
N PRO A 76 13.58 4.21 -15.64
CA PRO A 76 12.68 5.35 -15.75
C PRO A 76 13.22 6.36 -16.77
N ARG A 77 12.36 6.84 -17.65
CA ARG A 77 12.66 7.96 -18.53
C ARG A 77 12.43 9.28 -17.80
N LEU A 78 12.94 10.39 -18.31
CA LEU A 78 12.74 11.72 -17.70
C LEU A 78 11.28 12.02 -17.35
N ARG A 79 10.34 11.65 -18.23
CA ARG A 79 8.90 11.82 -18.00
C ARG A 79 8.32 10.92 -16.89
N ASP A 80 9.03 9.85 -16.51
CA ASP A 80 8.61 8.95 -15.43
C ASP A 80 9.12 9.40 -14.08
N LEU A 81 10.19 10.21 -14.06
CA LEU A 81 10.85 10.65 -12.83
C LEU A 81 9.86 11.35 -11.89
N GLY A 82 8.96 12.19 -12.41
CA GLY A 82 7.95 12.85 -11.60
C GLY A 82 7.04 11.86 -10.84
N TRP A 83 6.66 10.75 -11.48
CA TRP A 83 5.86 9.70 -10.84
C TRP A 83 6.67 8.88 -9.84
N VAL A 84 7.94 8.60 -10.15
CA VAL A 84 8.84 7.87 -9.25
C VAL A 84 9.17 8.70 -8.02
N PHE A 85 9.62 9.95 -8.20
CA PHE A 85 9.95 10.84 -7.08
C PHE A 85 8.71 11.19 -6.26
N GLY A 86 7.56 11.48 -6.90
CA GLY A 86 6.31 11.74 -6.21
C GLY A 86 5.86 10.55 -5.35
N GLY A 87 5.91 9.33 -5.90
CA GLY A 87 5.59 8.12 -5.15
C GLY A 87 6.58 7.84 -4.01
N ALA A 88 7.89 7.96 -4.26
CA ALA A 88 8.90 7.76 -3.23
C ALA A 88 8.81 8.82 -2.13
N ALA A 89 8.68 10.09 -2.49
CA ALA A 89 8.62 11.20 -1.53
C ALA A 89 7.37 11.11 -0.64
N THR A 90 6.21 10.78 -1.22
CA THR A 90 4.96 10.68 -0.44
C THR A 90 4.89 9.37 0.34
N GLY A 91 4.98 8.24 -0.34
CA GLY A 91 4.65 6.94 0.25
C GLY A 91 5.81 6.22 0.92
N LEU A 92 7.06 6.52 0.59
CA LEU A 92 8.18 5.88 1.26
C LEU A 92 8.82 6.84 2.27
N VAL A 93 9.27 7.98 1.82
CA VAL A 93 9.96 8.94 2.69
C VAL A 93 8.96 9.61 3.62
N GLY A 94 7.94 10.28 3.08
CA GLY A 94 6.94 11.01 3.86
C GLY A 94 6.16 10.11 4.81
N PHE A 95 5.73 8.93 4.36
CA PHE A 95 5.04 7.95 5.19
C PHE A 95 5.91 7.49 6.39
N ASN A 96 7.17 7.15 6.16
CA ASN A 96 8.05 6.71 7.25
C ASN A 96 8.42 7.86 8.19
N LEU A 97 8.66 9.08 7.69
CA LEU A 97 8.85 10.25 8.55
C LEU A 97 7.61 10.54 9.38
N ALA A 98 6.42 10.50 8.78
CA ALA A 98 5.16 10.67 9.51
C ALA A 98 4.94 9.57 10.55
N THR A 99 5.39 8.34 10.29
CA THR A 99 5.36 7.24 11.27
C THR A 99 6.30 7.54 12.43
N ILE A 100 7.55 7.89 12.16
CA ILE A 100 8.57 8.17 13.19
C ILE A 100 8.11 9.32 14.09
N VAL A 101 7.69 10.43 13.52
CA VAL A 101 7.19 11.58 14.29
C VAL A 101 5.86 11.24 14.96
N GLY A 102 4.96 10.58 14.25
CA GLY A 102 3.63 10.25 14.73
C GLY A 102 3.63 9.35 15.96
N THR A 103 4.57 8.40 16.07
CA THR A 103 4.67 7.52 17.26
C THR A 103 5.05 8.24 18.54
N ALA A 104 5.59 9.46 18.47
CA ALA A 104 5.84 10.30 19.66
C ALA A 104 4.61 11.12 20.06
N HIS A 105 3.61 11.30 19.18
CA HIS A 105 2.48 12.21 19.33
C HIS A 105 1.11 11.52 19.26
N ALA A 106 1.08 10.23 18.97
CA ALA A 106 -0.14 9.44 18.87
C ALA A 106 0.06 7.99 19.33
N GLU A 107 -0.97 7.43 19.91
CA GLU A 107 -1.01 6.01 20.22
C GLU A 107 -0.96 5.17 18.93
N PRO A 108 -0.30 3.99 18.94
CA PRO A 108 -0.25 3.13 17.74
C PRO A 108 -1.62 2.79 17.14
N ALA A 109 -2.64 2.65 18.00
CA ALA A 109 -4.02 2.41 17.57
C ALA A 109 -4.57 3.56 16.72
N PHE A 110 -4.29 4.83 17.07
CA PHE A 110 -4.71 5.98 16.28
C PHE A 110 -4.05 5.99 14.89
N LEU A 111 -2.74 5.77 14.83
CA LEU A 111 -2.02 5.72 13.54
C LEU A 111 -2.51 4.55 12.67
N GLY A 112 -2.79 3.39 13.30
CA GLY A 112 -3.39 2.23 12.64
C GLY A 112 -4.81 2.52 12.12
N ALA A 113 -5.63 3.24 12.90
CA ALA A 113 -6.97 3.68 12.48
C ALA A 113 -6.89 4.66 11.30
N ALA A 114 -5.94 5.60 11.32
CA ALA A 114 -5.69 6.50 10.19
C ALA A 114 -5.36 5.71 8.91
N VAL A 115 -4.43 4.77 8.97
CA VAL A 115 -4.10 3.86 7.85
C VAL A 115 -5.33 3.05 7.41
N GLY A 116 -6.20 2.67 8.33
CA GLY A 116 -7.48 2.02 8.05
C GLY A 116 -8.43 2.84 7.15
N CYS A 117 -8.23 4.16 7.03
CA CYS A 117 -8.99 5.03 6.11
C CYS A 117 -8.51 4.99 4.66
N ILE A 118 -7.34 4.39 4.36
CA ILE A 118 -6.76 4.34 3.01
C ILE A 118 -7.73 3.74 1.97
N PRO A 119 -8.49 2.67 2.23
CA PRO A 119 -9.47 2.15 1.28
C PRO A 119 -10.46 3.20 0.81
N LEU A 120 -10.99 4.01 1.74
CA LEU A 120 -11.95 5.07 1.42
C LEU A 120 -11.31 6.18 0.60
N VAL A 121 -10.11 6.62 0.98
CA VAL A 121 -9.38 7.66 0.26
C VAL A 121 -9.08 7.22 -1.17
N LEU A 122 -8.60 6.00 -1.38
CA LEU A 122 -8.31 5.49 -2.73
C LEU A 122 -9.59 5.26 -3.55
N ALA A 123 -10.70 4.82 -2.94
CA ALA A 123 -11.97 4.65 -3.63
C ALA A 123 -12.53 5.97 -4.17
N LEU A 124 -12.21 7.09 -3.52
CA LEU A 124 -12.60 8.44 -3.94
C LEU A 124 -11.55 9.10 -4.82
N ALA A 125 -10.30 9.17 -4.36
CA ALA A 125 -9.24 9.93 -5.02
C ALA A 125 -8.80 9.32 -6.36
N ALA A 126 -8.72 7.99 -6.49
CA ALA A 126 -8.24 7.37 -7.71
C ALA A 126 -9.13 7.62 -8.93
N PRO A 127 -10.47 7.47 -8.87
CA PRO A 127 -11.32 7.83 -9.99
C PRO A 127 -11.34 9.34 -10.26
N LEU A 128 -11.33 10.18 -9.22
CA LEU A 128 -11.29 11.65 -9.39
C LEU A 128 -10.01 12.11 -10.08
N ALA A 129 -8.85 11.58 -9.68
CA ALA A 129 -7.57 11.84 -10.34
C ALA A 129 -7.52 11.35 -11.79
N ALA A 130 -8.39 10.43 -12.17
CA ALA A 130 -8.57 9.95 -13.55
C ALA A 130 -9.72 10.67 -14.31
N GLY A 131 -10.29 11.75 -13.75
CA GLY A 131 -11.42 12.49 -14.34
C GLY A 131 -12.71 11.67 -14.40
N ARG A 132 -12.88 10.67 -13.54
CA ARG A 132 -14.04 9.76 -13.51
C ARG A 132 -14.80 9.88 -12.19
N ARG A 133 -16.08 9.55 -12.22
CA ARG A 133 -16.90 9.49 -11.01
C ARG A 133 -16.56 8.25 -10.17
N PRO A 134 -16.48 8.38 -8.83
CA PRO A 134 -16.35 7.24 -7.93
C PRO A 134 -17.49 6.23 -8.12
N SER A 135 -17.16 4.94 -8.04
CA SER A 135 -18.17 3.88 -8.11
C SER A 135 -18.86 3.77 -6.74
N PRO A 136 -20.19 3.93 -6.63
CA PRO A 136 -20.88 3.86 -5.34
C PRO A 136 -20.61 2.57 -4.58
N ARG A 137 -20.50 1.46 -5.28
CA ARG A 137 -20.22 0.14 -4.68
C ARG A 137 -18.82 0.06 -4.08
N LEU A 138 -17.80 0.56 -4.81
CA LEU A 138 -16.43 0.62 -4.28
C LEU A 138 -16.37 1.55 -3.07
N VAL A 139 -17.10 2.66 -3.10
CA VAL A 139 -17.16 3.60 -1.96
C VAL A 139 -17.82 2.94 -0.75
N VAL A 140 -18.99 2.30 -0.93
CA VAL A 140 -19.67 1.58 0.17
C VAL A 140 -18.78 0.45 0.70
N GLY A 141 -18.19 -0.36 -0.17
CA GLY A 141 -17.24 -1.39 0.24
C GLY A 141 -16.06 -0.82 1.01
N ALA A 142 -15.50 0.31 0.55
CA ALA A 142 -14.38 0.98 1.20
C ALA A 142 -14.75 1.55 2.58
N VAL A 143 -15.94 2.13 2.74
CA VAL A 143 -16.44 2.58 4.05
C VAL A 143 -16.51 1.39 5.02
N VAL A 144 -17.11 0.28 4.59
CA VAL A 144 -17.24 -0.92 5.45
C VAL A 144 -15.86 -1.50 5.80
N VAL A 145 -14.94 -1.56 4.83
CA VAL A 145 -13.55 -2.00 5.07
C VAL A 145 -12.83 -1.06 6.05
N SER A 146 -12.96 0.26 5.87
CA SER A 146 -12.30 1.23 6.75
C SER A 146 -12.84 1.18 8.18
N VAL A 147 -14.16 1.09 8.35
CA VAL A 147 -14.77 0.90 9.68
C VAL A 147 -14.28 -0.40 10.33
N GLY A 148 -14.22 -1.48 9.55
CA GLY A 148 -13.69 -2.76 10.02
C GLY A 148 -12.22 -2.67 10.43
N ALA A 149 -11.38 -1.99 9.65
CA ALA A 149 -9.95 -1.82 9.97
C ALA A 149 -9.76 -1.02 11.26
N ILE A 150 -10.53 0.06 11.45
CA ILE A 150 -10.55 0.84 12.69
C ILE A 150 -11.00 -0.02 13.88
N ALA A 151 -12.00 -0.88 13.70
CA ALA A 151 -12.44 -1.78 14.76
C ALA A 151 -11.38 -2.82 15.14
N VAL A 152 -10.52 -3.24 14.21
CA VAL A 152 -9.39 -4.15 14.49
C VAL A 152 -8.28 -3.42 15.27
N THR A 153 -7.93 -2.18 14.89
CA THR A 153 -6.81 -1.44 15.46
C THR A 153 -7.19 -0.65 16.73
N GLY A 154 -8.47 -0.31 16.87
CA GLY A 154 -8.96 0.61 17.92
C GLY A 154 -8.86 2.08 17.50
N TRP A 155 -9.30 2.99 18.40
CA TRP A 155 -9.29 4.43 18.12
C TRP A 155 -8.00 5.12 18.52
N GLY A 156 -7.43 4.80 19.68
CA GLY A 156 -6.29 5.47 20.27
C GLY A 156 -6.51 6.99 20.48
N ARG A 157 -5.50 7.62 21.06
CA ARG A 157 -5.46 9.08 21.29
C ARG A 157 -4.31 9.69 20.51
N ALA A 158 -4.44 10.96 20.16
CA ALA A 158 -3.39 11.75 19.50
C ALA A 158 -3.52 13.22 19.90
N ASP A 159 -2.40 13.90 19.97
CA ASP A 159 -2.35 15.35 20.01
C ASP A 159 -2.52 15.95 18.60
N PRO A 160 -2.60 17.27 18.40
CA PRO A 160 -2.78 17.88 17.10
C PRO A 160 -1.69 17.50 16.08
N LEU A 161 -0.43 17.32 16.52
CA LEU A 161 0.66 16.89 15.64
C LEU A 161 0.51 15.42 15.26
N GLY A 162 0.08 14.57 16.19
CA GLY A 162 -0.26 13.17 15.93
C GLY A 162 -1.38 13.03 14.90
N VAL A 163 -2.41 13.89 14.98
CA VAL A 163 -3.47 13.95 13.95
C VAL A 163 -2.91 14.34 12.59
N LEU A 164 -2.04 15.36 12.54
CA LEU A 164 -1.39 15.78 11.29
C LEU A 164 -0.55 14.64 10.69
N MET A 165 0.20 13.91 11.52
CA MET A 165 0.97 12.75 11.08
C MET A 165 0.08 11.61 10.59
N GLY A 166 -1.05 11.35 11.25
CA GLY A 166 -2.07 10.40 10.76
C GLY A 166 -2.59 10.76 9.35
N LEU A 167 -2.89 12.03 9.12
CA LEU A 167 -3.28 12.52 7.79
C LEU A 167 -2.15 12.37 6.77
N ALA A 168 -0.90 12.65 7.17
CA ALA A 168 0.27 12.48 6.32
C ALA A 168 0.50 11.01 5.95
N LEU A 169 0.25 10.05 6.85
CA LEU A 169 0.30 8.62 6.57
C LEU A 169 -0.71 8.24 5.47
N VAL A 170 -1.95 8.67 5.62
CA VAL A 170 -3.01 8.39 4.64
C VAL A 170 -2.68 9.01 3.28
N ALA A 171 -2.26 10.27 3.27
CA ALA A 171 -1.87 11.00 2.05
C ALA A 171 -0.65 10.34 1.38
N GLY A 172 0.33 9.91 2.19
CA GLY A 172 1.54 9.23 1.72
C GLY A 172 1.23 7.93 1.00
N GLU A 173 0.48 7.04 1.62
CA GLU A 173 0.12 5.74 1.04
C GLU A 173 -0.79 5.90 -0.19
N ALA A 174 -1.77 6.80 -0.11
CA ALA A 174 -2.60 7.12 -1.26
C ALA A 174 -1.77 7.70 -2.41
N GLY A 175 -0.83 8.60 -2.10
CA GLY A 175 0.11 9.19 -3.06
C GLY A 175 0.94 8.12 -3.76
N LEU A 176 1.61 7.24 -3.01
CA LEU A 176 2.39 6.12 -3.56
C LEU A 176 1.57 5.31 -4.58
N THR A 177 0.35 4.97 -4.21
CA THR A 177 -0.54 4.15 -5.05
C THR A 177 -1.01 4.92 -6.28
N LEU A 178 -1.36 6.22 -6.16
CA LEU A 178 -1.83 7.04 -7.27
C LEU A 178 -0.71 7.36 -8.27
N PHE A 179 0.48 7.73 -7.79
CA PHE A 179 1.66 7.93 -8.63
C PHE A 179 2.05 6.62 -9.33
N GLY A 180 2.04 5.50 -8.59
CA GLY A 180 2.27 4.18 -9.14
C GLY A 180 1.30 3.83 -10.26
N ALA A 181 0.00 4.04 -10.05
CA ALA A 181 -1.02 3.77 -11.07
C ALA A 181 -0.77 4.52 -12.40
N ARG A 182 -0.13 5.69 -12.35
CA ARG A 182 0.27 6.46 -13.55
C ARG A 182 1.54 5.92 -14.21
N ALA A 183 2.49 5.41 -13.42
CA ALA A 183 3.76 4.86 -13.90
C ALA A 183 3.64 3.44 -14.45
N LEU A 184 2.77 2.60 -13.85
CA LEU A 184 2.64 1.17 -14.13
C LEU A 184 2.44 0.79 -15.61
N PRO A 185 1.64 1.52 -16.43
CA PRO A 185 1.44 1.14 -17.84
C PRO A 185 2.73 1.06 -18.65
N ARG A 186 3.77 1.78 -18.22
CA ARG A 186 5.06 1.85 -18.93
C ARG A 186 6.18 1.14 -18.19
N MET A 187 6.26 1.31 -16.89
CA MET A 187 7.35 0.75 -16.08
C MET A 187 7.05 -0.67 -15.60
N GLY A 188 5.78 -1.00 -15.40
CA GLY A 188 5.38 -2.23 -14.71
C GLY A 188 5.68 -2.20 -13.20
N ALA A 189 5.16 -3.19 -12.48
CA ALA A 189 5.29 -3.28 -11.03
C ALA A 189 6.74 -3.39 -10.55
N TRP A 190 7.55 -4.22 -11.20
CA TRP A 190 8.95 -4.46 -10.84
C TRP A 190 9.82 -3.22 -10.93
N SER A 191 9.75 -2.53 -12.07
CA SER A 191 10.58 -1.35 -12.33
C SER A 191 10.18 -0.16 -11.45
N TYR A 192 8.86 0.04 -11.25
CA TYR A 192 8.38 1.12 -10.39
C TYR A 192 8.78 0.89 -8.93
N SER A 193 8.61 -0.34 -8.41
CA SER A 193 9.05 -0.69 -7.06
C SER A 193 10.55 -0.52 -6.87
N ALA A 194 11.37 -0.98 -7.81
CA ALA A 194 12.82 -0.81 -7.73
C ALA A 194 13.21 0.68 -7.74
N ALA A 195 12.65 1.47 -8.65
CA ALA A 195 12.98 2.89 -8.78
C ALA A 195 12.58 3.70 -7.52
N THR A 196 11.37 3.48 -6.99
CA THR A 196 10.92 4.16 -5.76
C THR A 196 11.75 3.75 -4.54
N CYS A 197 12.07 2.46 -4.39
CA CYS A 197 12.95 1.98 -3.32
C CYS A 197 14.37 2.56 -3.44
N THR A 198 14.91 2.73 -4.66
CA THR A 198 16.22 3.37 -4.87
C THR A 198 16.22 4.81 -4.38
N VAL A 199 15.18 5.59 -4.75
CA VAL A 199 15.05 6.97 -4.27
C VAL A 199 14.95 7.01 -2.74
N ALA A 200 14.16 6.12 -2.13
CA ALA A 200 14.00 6.05 -0.69
C ALA A 200 15.30 5.64 0.03
N ALA A 201 16.04 4.65 -0.50
CA ALA A 201 17.32 4.22 0.05
C ALA A 201 18.32 5.38 0.09
N ILE A 202 18.43 6.13 -1.01
CA ILE A 202 19.30 7.31 -1.09
C ILE A 202 18.85 8.41 -0.12
N ALA A 203 17.55 8.74 -0.10
CA ALA A 203 17.01 9.79 0.76
C ALA A 203 17.26 9.49 2.24
N PHE A 204 16.97 8.26 2.69
CA PHE A 204 17.23 7.86 4.07
C PHE A 204 18.71 7.69 4.39
N GLY A 205 19.53 7.29 3.42
CA GLY A 205 20.99 7.27 3.58
C GLY A 205 21.56 8.66 3.81
N VAL A 206 21.08 9.65 3.05
CA VAL A 206 21.44 11.06 3.24
C VAL A 206 20.97 11.55 4.61
N LEU A 207 19.70 11.32 4.97
CA LEU A 207 19.18 11.71 6.29
C LEU A 207 20.00 11.09 7.43
N SER A 208 20.27 9.79 7.36
CA SER A 208 21.09 9.10 8.37
C SER A 208 22.50 9.70 8.49
N ALA A 209 23.14 9.98 7.37
CA ALA A 209 24.49 10.56 7.37
C ALA A 209 24.55 11.95 8.03
N PHE A 210 23.49 12.74 7.94
CA PHE A 210 23.43 14.08 8.53
C PHE A 210 22.87 14.13 9.96
N THR A 211 22.10 13.13 10.39
CA THR A 211 21.36 13.22 11.67
C THR A 211 21.70 12.14 12.67
N GLU A 212 22.05 10.93 12.24
CA GLU A 212 22.21 9.80 13.16
C GLU A 212 23.67 9.40 13.38
N HIS A 213 24.54 9.53 12.39
CA HIS A 213 25.93 9.05 12.43
C HIS A 213 26.06 7.63 13.05
N PRO A 214 25.32 6.63 12.55
CA PRO A 214 25.24 5.33 13.19
C PRO A 214 26.59 4.62 13.17
N GLU A 215 26.95 3.99 14.29
CA GLU A 215 28.08 3.06 14.30
C GLU A 215 27.74 1.83 13.46
N PRO A 216 28.59 1.45 12.48
CA PRO A 216 28.30 0.30 11.61
C PRO A 216 28.02 -1.01 12.36
N ALA A 217 28.64 -1.19 13.54
CA ALA A 217 28.45 -2.37 14.38
C ALA A 217 27.00 -2.56 14.85
N VAL A 218 26.23 -1.49 15.02
CA VAL A 218 24.84 -1.55 15.49
C VAL A 218 23.94 -2.24 14.46
N LEU A 219 24.13 -1.95 13.17
CA LEU A 219 23.40 -2.58 12.07
C LEU A 219 23.97 -3.95 11.67
N ALA A 220 25.19 -4.28 12.11
CA ALA A 220 25.84 -5.55 11.79
C ALA A 220 25.46 -6.70 12.75
N SER A 221 24.66 -6.43 13.79
CA SER A 221 24.20 -7.50 14.68
C SER A 221 23.35 -8.53 13.93
N PRO A 222 23.43 -9.84 14.24
CA PRO A 222 22.64 -10.87 13.54
C PRO A 222 21.14 -10.58 13.57
N ALA A 223 20.61 -10.03 14.66
CA ALA A 223 19.21 -9.66 14.78
C ALA A 223 18.84 -8.50 13.84
N ALA A 224 19.68 -7.45 13.77
CA ALA A 224 19.46 -6.32 12.86
C ALA A 224 19.54 -6.76 11.40
N LEU A 225 20.54 -7.56 11.04
CA LEU A 225 20.68 -8.10 9.68
C LEU A 225 19.48 -8.96 9.28
N GLY A 226 19.00 -9.84 10.18
CA GLY A 226 17.80 -10.63 9.96
C GLY A 226 16.56 -9.78 9.74
N ALA A 227 16.37 -8.74 10.57
CA ALA A 227 15.28 -7.79 10.44
C ALA A 227 15.36 -7.00 9.12
N ILE A 228 16.53 -6.47 8.77
CA ILE A 228 16.76 -5.74 7.51
C ILE A 228 16.48 -6.64 6.31
N ALA A 229 16.98 -7.87 6.32
CA ALA A 229 16.75 -8.84 5.25
C ALA A 229 15.24 -9.15 5.08
N TYR A 230 14.54 -9.43 6.17
CA TYR A 230 13.10 -9.70 6.14
C TYR A 230 12.29 -8.47 5.68
N LEU A 231 12.52 -7.33 6.32
CA LEU A 231 11.81 -6.09 5.99
C LEU A 231 12.10 -5.64 4.55
N GLY A 232 13.34 -5.78 4.09
CA GLY A 232 13.74 -5.41 2.74
C GLY A 232 13.22 -6.38 1.68
N ALA A 233 13.56 -7.67 1.78
CA ALA A 233 13.25 -8.63 0.73
C ALA A 233 11.78 -9.07 0.72
N ILE A 234 11.18 -9.27 1.88
CA ILE A 234 9.83 -9.84 1.99
C ILE A 234 8.79 -8.72 2.15
N ALA A 235 8.89 -7.95 3.23
CA ALA A 235 7.87 -6.96 3.57
C ALA A 235 7.93 -5.68 2.71
N THR A 236 8.99 -5.48 1.94
CA THR A 236 9.09 -4.37 0.97
C THR A 236 9.16 -4.87 -0.46
N ALA A 237 10.19 -5.58 -0.87
CA ALA A 237 10.39 -5.95 -2.28
C ALA A 237 9.22 -6.79 -2.81
N LEU A 238 8.94 -7.93 -2.17
CA LEU A 238 7.86 -8.82 -2.59
C LEU A 238 6.49 -8.16 -2.43
N ALA A 239 6.24 -7.51 -1.28
CA ALA A 239 4.97 -6.84 -1.03
C ALA A 239 4.69 -5.73 -2.05
N PHE A 240 5.68 -4.90 -2.41
CA PHE A 240 5.50 -3.82 -3.37
C PHE A 240 5.25 -4.34 -4.79
N VAL A 241 6.00 -5.35 -5.23
CA VAL A 241 5.76 -5.96 -6.54
C VAL A 241 4.36 -6.56 -6.62
N LEU A 242 3.91 -7.24 -5.56
CA LEU A 242 2.57 -7.78 -5.46
C LEU A 242 1.51 -6.68 -5.42
N TRP A 243 1.72 -5.63 -4.60
CA TRP A 243 0.82 -4.49 -4.51
C TRP A 243 0.61 -3.81 -5.87
N PHE A 244 1.71 -3.43 -6.53
CA PHE A 244 1.63 -2.77 -7.83
C PHE A 244 1.15 -3.70 -8.95
N THR A 245 1.35 -5.01 -8.83
CA THR A 245 0.70 -5.99 -9.71
C THR A 245 -0.82 -5.97 -9.52
N GLY A 246 -1.29 -5.92 -8.27
CA GLY A 246 -2.70 -5.76 -7.93
C GLY A 246 -3.28 -4.45 -8.47
N VAL A 247 -2.60 -3.33 -8.23
CA VAL A 247 -2.99 -2.00 -8.75
C VAL A 247 -3.06 -2.02 -10.28
N GLY A 248 -2.08 -2.63 -10.96
CA GLY A 248 -2.08 -2.76 -12.41
C GLY A 248 -3.23 -3.59 -12.97
N ARG A 249 -3.67 -4.62 -12.24
CA ARG A 249 -4.79 -5.52 -12.65
C ARG A 249 -6.16 -4.91 -12.40
N MET A 250 -6.35 -4.31 -11.22
CA MET A 250 -7.67 -3.87 -10.73
C MET A 250 -7.88 -2.37 -10.79
N GLY A 251 -6.79 -1.60 -10.91
CA GLY A 251 -6.79 -0.15 -10.71
C GLY A 251 -6.70 0.23 -9.23
N ALA A 252 -6.22 1.46 -8.94
CA ALA A 252 -5.92 1.92 -7.60
C ALA A 252 -7.13 1.92 -6.65
N ALA A 253 -8.33 2.30 -7.14
CA ALA A 253 -9.55 2.32 -6.32
C ALA A 253 -9.96 0.94 -5.82
N ALA A 254 -9.89 -0.09 -6.67
CA ALA A 254 -10.25 -1.44 -6.30
C ALA A 254 -9.14 -2.11 -5.46
N ALA A 255 -7.87 -1.89 -5.81
CA ALA A 255 -6.74 -2.37 -5.02
C ALA A 255 -6.76 -1.77 -3.60
N GLY A 256 -7.19 -0.51 -3.46
CA GLY A 256 -7.34 0.15 -2.17
C GLY A 256 -8.19 -0.61 -1.16
N LEU A 257 -9.23 -1.34 -1.60
CA LEU A 257 -10.02 -2.16 -0.68
C LEU A 257 -9.17 -3.26 -0.01
N CYS A 258 -8.19 -3.80 -0.72
CA CYS A 258 -7.27 -4.80 -0.15
C CYS A 258 -6.40 -4.21 0.97
N ALA A 259 -6.15 -2.89 0.98
CA ALA A 259 -5.31 -2.25 2.00
C ALA A 259 -5.86 -2.47 3.42
N GLY A 260 -7.17 -2.53 3.60
CA GLY A 260 -7.79 -2.81 4.90
C GLY A 260 -7.46 -4.18 5.48
N THR A 261 -6.94 -5.13 4.68
CA THR A 261 -6.59 -6.47 5.18
C THR A 261 -5.23 -6.52 5.89
N ALA A 262 -4.46 -5.43 5.86
CA ALA A 262 -3.20 -5.36 6.60
C ALA A 262 -3.41 -5.46 8.12
N ALA A 263 -4.45 -4.82 8.66
CA ALA A 263 -4.77 -4.85 10.08
C ALA A 263 -5.12 -6.26 10.60
N PRO A 264 -6.06 -7.00 9.97
CA PRO A 264 -6.27 -8.42 10.29
C PRO A 264 -5.01 -9.26 10.21
N ALA A 265 -4.21 -9.09 9.15
CA ALA A 265 -2.98 -9.84 8.98
C ALA A 265 -2.00 -9.59 10.14
N ALA A 266 -1.81 -8.32 10.52
CA ALA A 266 -0.96 -7.95 11.65
C ALA A 266 -1.46 -8.58 12.96
N ALA A 267 -2.77 -8.49 13.26
CA ALA A 267 -3.35 -9.02 14.48
C ALA A 267 -3.25 -10.55 14.56
N LEU A 268 -3.52 -11.26 13.46
CA LEU A 268 -3.47 -12.73 13.42
C LEU A 268 -2.03 -13.26 13.50
N ILE A 269 -1.08 -12.58 12.84
CA ILE A 269 0.33 -12.96 12.88
C ILE A 269 0.90 -12.68 14.29
N ALA A 270 0.56 -11.54 14.90
CA ALA A 270 0.96 -11.26 16.28
C ALA A 270 0.45 -12.34 17.24
N ALA A 271 -0.80 -12.75 17.11
CA ALA A 271 -1.37 -13.84 17.90
C ALA A 271 -0.66 -15.19 17.65
N ALA A 272 -0.31 -15.50 16.40
CA ALA A 272 0.47 -16.69 16.06
C ALA A 272 1.89 -16.67 16.63
N LEU A 273 2.45 -15.48 16.88
CA LEU A 273 3.74 -15.28 17.52
C LEU A 273 3.67 -15.20 19.05
N GLY A 274 2.51 -15.49 19.65
CA GLY A 274 2.33 -15.56 21.11
C GLY A 274 1.71 -14.31 21.77
N ALA A 275 1.30 -13.31 20.98
CA ALA A 275 0.50 -12.20 21.53
C ALA A 275 -0.92 -12.68 21.88
N PRO A 276 -1.66 -11.96 22.74
CA PRO A 276 -3.04 -12.27 23.04
C PRO A 276 -3.91 -12.38 21.80
N LEU A 277 -4.91 -13.28 21.83
CA LEU A 277 -5.87 -13.39 20.74
C LEU A 277 -6.62 -12.07 20.51
N PRO A 278 -7.00 -11.76 19.26
CA PRO A 278 -7.77 -10.58 18.95
C PRO A 278 -9.06 -10.49 19.79
N SER A 279 -9.40 -9.29 20.23
CA SER A 279 -10.64 -9.04 20.98
C SER A 279 -11.89 -9.38 20.15
N PRO A 280 -13.06 -9.60 20.78
CA PRO A 280 -14.31 -9.81 20.06
C PRO A 280 -14.61 -8.67 19.08
N GLY A 281 -14.31 -7.42 19.43
CA GLY A 281 -14.42 -6.26 18.55
C GLY A 281 -13.52 -6.35 17.31
N ALA A 282 -12.29 -6.85 17.48
CA ALA A 282 -11.38 -7.07 16.35
C ALA A 282 -11.90 -8.18 15.42
N TRP A 283 -12.48 -9.25 15.92
CA TRP A 283 -13.13 -10.29 15.11
C TRP A 283 -14.30 -9.75 14.30
N LEU A 284 -15.15 -8.90 14.91
CA LEU A 284 -16.24 -8.20 14.19
C LEU A 284 -15.67 -7.27 13.11
N GLY A 285 -14.58 -6.56 13.42
CA GLY A 285 -13.86 -5.74 12.44
C GLY A 285 -13.36 -6.55 11.25
N MET A 286 -12.77 -7.73 11.48
CA MET A 286 -12.33 -8.63 10.41
C MET A 286 -13.50 -9.12 9.54
N ALA A 287 -14.63 -9.46 10.16
CA ALA A 287 -15.84 -9.83 9.44
C ALA A 287 -16.39 -8.67 8.59
N ALA A 288 -16.35 -7.44 9.12
CA ALA A 288 -16.71 -6.24 8.37
C ALA A 288 -15.78 -6.01 7.16
N ILE A 289 -14.48 -6.20 7.31
CA ILE A 289 -13.52 -6.11 6.19
C ILE A 289 -13.87 -7.13 5.10
N ALA A 290 -14.11 -8.38 5.47
CA ALA A 290 -14.52 -9.41 4.52
C ALA A 290 -15.82 -9.04 3.79
N LEU A 291 -16.82 -8.54 4.52
CA LEU A 291 -18.08 -8.06 3.95
C LEU A 291 -17.84 -6.89 2.98
N GLY A 292 -17.04 -5.92 3.37
CA GLY A 292 -16.71 -4.76 2.53
C GLY A 292 -16.02 -5.16 1.21
N LEU A 293 -15.11 -6.13 1.25
CA LEU A 293 -14.51 -6.73 0.06
C LEU A 293 -15.57 -7.39 -0.83
N VAL A 294 -16.45 -8.20 -0.27
CA VAL A 294 -17.56 -8.83 -1.02
C VAL A 294 -18.45 -7.77 -1.67
N ILE A 295 -18.84 -6.72 -0.94
CA ILE A 295 -19.63 -5.60 -1.49
C ILE A 295 -18.89 -4.92 -2.64
N GLY A 296 -17.60 -4.57 -2.46
CA GLY A 296 -16.82 -3.85 -3.46
C GLY A 296 -16.60 -4.65 -4.74
N PHE A 297 -16.39 -5.96 -4.62
CA PHE A 297 -16.07 -6.85 -5.75
C PHE A 297 -17.24 -7.65 -6.29
N ALA A 298 -18.45 -7.55 -5.70
CA ALA A 298 -19.62 -8.28 -6.21
C ALA A 298 -19.84 -8.03 -7.72
N PRO A 299 -20.20 -9.04 -8.53
CA PRO A 299 -20.42 -8.86 -9.96
C PRO A 299 -21.58 -7.89 -10.22
N ARG A 300 -21.47 -7.06 -11.28
CA ARG A 300 -22.59 -6.21 -11.71
C ARG A 300 -23.72 -7.12 -12.19
N ARG A 301 -24.87 -7.09 -11.53
CA ARG A 301 -26.09 -7.67 -12.12
C ARG A 301 -26.41 -6.86 -13.38
N HIS A 302 -26.22 -7.45 -14.56
CA HIS A 302 -26.72 -6.90 -15.80
C HIS A 302 -28.25 -6.88 -15.71
N THR A 303 -28.85 -5.74 -15.48
CA THR A 303 -30.25 -5.52 -15.81
C THR A 303 -30.33 -5.51 -17.34
N PRO A 304 -31.05 -6.45 -17.96
CA PRO A 304 -31.20 -6.43 -19.42
C PRO A 304 -31.92 -5.12 -19.80
N ARG A 305 -31.26 -4.30 -20.62
CA ARG A 305 -31.87 -3.11 -21.21
C ARG A 305 -33.12 -3.60 -21.95
N ARG A 306 -34.33 -3.28 -21.44
CA ARG A 306 -35.57 -3.45 -22.16
C ARG A 306 -35.41 -2.77 -23.53
N ARG A 307 -35.26 -3.57 -24.58
CA ARG A 307 -35.38 -3.07 -25.96
C ARG A 307 -36.82 -2.59 -26.09
N THR A 308 -37.03 -1.28 -26.05
CA THR A 308 -38.25 -0.67 -26.55
C THR A 308 -38.35 -0.99 -28.01
N ARG A 309 -39.17 -1.96 -28.37
CA ARG A 309 -39.61 -2.15 -29.74
C ARG A 309 -40.46 -0.92 -30.07
N HIS A 310 -39.90 0.01 -30.85
CA HIS A 310 -40.73 0.94 -31.62
C HIS A 310 -41.41 0.14 -32.76
N ARG A 311 -42.73 0.02 -32.68
CA ARG A 311 -43.58 -0.35 -33.82
C ARG A 311 -43.84 0.91 -34.65
#